data_edaac2ffbd42db7f5b90e381b130de41
#
_entry.id   edaac2ffbd42db7f5b90e381b130de41
#
_cell.length_a   1.000
_cell.length_b   1.000
_cell.length_c   1.000
_cell.angle_alpha   90.00
_cell.angle_beta   90.00
_cell.angle_gamma   90.00
#
_symmetry.space_group_name_H-M   'P 1'
#
loop_
_entity.id
_entity.type
_entity.pdbx_description
1 polymer ?
#
loop_
_entity_poly.entity_id
_entity_poly.type
_entity_poly.pdbx_seq_one_letter_code
_entity_poly.pdbx_strand_id
1 'polypeptide(L)'
;MVIVLMGAAGAGKTTVGRQLSEELRWLFLDGDDVHPLENIIKMGRGTPLTDEDRRPWIQALRRSIAEWLEQEMNAVLTCSLLTHAHRVAVLAGYEPHVKLVYLQASHALPHKRLTARTGHFAGVGLLESQMALLEEPTHALTLDASQAPERLVQTIRNTWNL
;
A
#
# COMPACT_ATOMS: atom_id res chain seq x y z
N MET A 1 -4.68 2.58 -16.40
CA MET A 1 -4.75 1.48 -15.40
C MET A 1 -3.99 1.89 -14.14
N VAL A 2 -4.50 1.56 -12.96
CA VAL A 2 -3.78 1.79 -11.70
C VAL A 2 -3.57 0.46 -10.98
N ILE A 3 -2.33 0.16 -10.56
CA ILE A 3 -2.03 -0.99 -9.70
C ILE A 3 -1.84 -0.48 -8.27
N VAL A 4 -2.61 -1.01 -7.34
CA VAL A 4 -2.55 -0.66 -5.93
C VAL A 4 -1.94 -1.81 -5.15
N LEU A 5 -0.76 -1.59 -4.53
CA LEU A 5 -0.13 -2.56 -3.65
C LEU A 5 -0.52 -2.26 -2.20
N MET A 6 -1.17 -3.22 -1.54
CA MET A 6 -1.54 -3.11 -0.13
C MET A 6 -0.80 -4.13 0.75
N GLY A 7 -0.85 -3.90 2.05
CA GLY A 7 -0.26 -4.77 3.07
C GLY A 7 0.26 -3.99 4.26
N ALA A 8 0.65 -4.68 5.32
CA ALA A 8 1.17 -4.08 6.55
C ALA A 8 2.50 -3.34 6.34
N ALA A 9 2.88 -2.51 7.31
CA ALA A 9 4.20 -1.89 7.35
C ALA A 9 5.29 -2.96 7.30
N GLY A 10 6.36 -2.73 6.54
CA GLY A 10 7.44 -3.73 6.38
C GLY A 10 7.15 -4.87 5.38
N ALA A 11 5.95 -4.97 4.79
CA ALA A 11 5.66 -5.99 3.76
C ALA A 11 6.47 -5.82 2.47
N GLY A 12 7.02 -4.64 2.21
CA GLY A 12 7.85 -4.38 1.04
C GLY A 12 7.13 -3.62 -0.09
N LYS A 13 5.96 -3.05 0.19
CA LYS A 13 5.14 -2.30 -0.78
C LYS A 13 5.93 -1.29 -1.61
N THR A 14 6.64 -0.38 -0.93
CA THR A 14 7.41 0.68 -1.59
C THR A 14 8.50 0.13 -2.48
N THR A 15 9.21 -0.92 -2.05
CA THR A 15 10.27 -1.57 -2.84
C THR A 15 9.69 -2.19 -4.12
N VAL A 16 8.67 -3.02 -3.98
CA VAL A 16 8.02 -3.69 -5.12
C VAL A 16 7.33 -2.67 -6.03
N GLY A 17 6.66 -1.67 -5.44
CA GLY A 17 5.95 -0.64 -6.19
C GLY A 17 6.88 0.23 -7.03
N ARG A 18 8.00 0.67 -6.46
CA ARG A 18 9.01 1.45 -7.22
C ARG A 18 9.61 0.63 -8.35
N GLN A 19 10.05 -0.60 -8.08
CA GLN A 19 10.60 -1.46 -9.12
C GLN A 19 9.58 -1.72 -10.24
N LEU A 20 8.32 -2.02 -9.90
CA LEU A 20 7.26 -2.22 -10.88
C LEU A 20 7.04 -0.96 -11.73
N SER A 21 6.97 0.21 -11.11
CA SER A 21 6.77 1.47 -11.83
C SER A 21 7.94 1.82 -12.75
N GLU A 22 9.16 1.58 -12.32
CA GLU A 22 10.38 1.80 -13.13
C GLU A 22 10.43 0.88 -14.35
N GLU A 23 10.17 -0.43 -14.17
CA GLU A 23 10.15 -1.40 -15.27
C GLU A 23 9.05 -1.11 -16.31
N LEU A 24 7.88 -0.62 -15.84
CA LEU A 24 6.75 -0.27 -16.72
C LEU A 24 6.81 1.17 -17.22
N ARG A 25 7.67 2.01 -16.70
CA ARG A 25 7.72 3.47 -16.93
C ARG A 25 6.39 4.15 -16.58
N TRP A 26 5.77 3.72 -15.49
CA TRP A 26 4.52 4.24 -14.97
C TRP A 26 4.78 5.26 -13.85
N LEU A 27 3.78 6.06 -13.53
CA LEU A 27 3.83 6.92 -12.36
C LEU A 27 3.91 6.10 -11.08
N PHE A 28 4.56 6.66 -10.06
CA PHE A 28 4.63 6.05 -8.73
C PHE A 28 4.17 7.04 -7.67
N LEU A 29 3.32 6.58 -6.75
CA LEU A 29 2.96 7.30 -5.54
C LEU A 29 3.06 6.37 -4.33
N ASP A 30 3.80 6.78 -3.31
CA ASP A 30 3.68 6.16 -2.00
C ASP A 30 2.53 6.86 -1.25
N GLY A 31 1.50 6.09 -0.90
CA GLY A 31 0.34 6.61 -0.18
C GLY A 31 0.67 7.18 1.20
N ASP A 32 1.81 6.80 1.78
CA ASP A 32 2.26 7.38 3.04
C ASP A 32 2.69 8.85 2.87
N ASP A 33 3.14 9.25 1.66
CA ASP A 33 3.58 10.63 1.35
C ASP A 33 2.42 11.63 1.27
N VAL A 34 1.17 11.17 1.12
CA VAL A 34 -0.01 12.04 1.02
C VAL A 34 -0.79 12.17 2.33
N HIS A 35 -0.25 11.67 3.43
CA HIS A 35 -0.83 11.93 4.75
C HIS A 35 -0.70 13.40 5.14
N PRO A 36 -1.74 14.00 5.75
CA PRO A 36 -1.60 15.30 6.42
C PRO A 36 -0.48 15.28 7.47
N LEU A 37 0.14 16.43 7.68
CA LEU A 37 1.25 16.57 8.64
C LEU A 37 0.86 16.09 10.05
N GLU A 38 -0.36 16.36 10.48
CA GLU A 38 -0.89 15.93 11.77
C GLU A 38 -0.88 14.39 11.91
N ASN A 39 -1.21 13.69 10.82
CA ASN A 39 -1.18 12.23 10.79
C ASN A 39 0.25 11.69 10.86
N ILE A 40 1.18 12.32 10.14
CA ILE A 40 2.60 11.98 10.17
C ILE A 40 3.15 12.14 11.61
N ILE A 41 2.80 13.24 12.29
CA ILE A 41 3.20 13.48 13.67
C ILE A 41 2.61 12.43 14.61
N LYS A 42 1.31 12.10 14.49
CA LYS A 42 0.66 11.06 15.31
C LYS A 42 1.33 9.69 15.11
N MET A 43 1.55 9.28 13.86
CA MET A 43 2.21 8.01 13.54
C MET A 43 3.65 7.98 14.05
N GLY A 44 4.39 9.08 13.92
CA GLY A 44 5.77 9.20 14.43
C GLY A 44 5.87 9.08 15.96
N ARG A 45 4.79 9.38 16.68
CA ARG A 45 4.68 9.21 18.14
C ARG A 45 4.12 7.83 18.54
N GLY A 46 3.87 6.94 17.57
CA GLY A 46 3.25 5.65 17.83
C GLY A 46 1.76 5.72 18.16
N THR A 47 1.10 6.85 17.92
CA THR A 47 -0.33 7.03 18.16
C THR A 47 -1.12 6.53 16.95
N PRO A 48 -2.04 5.54 17.10
CA PRO A 48 -2.88 5.07 16.01
C PRO A 48 -3.77 6.19 15.46
N LEU A 49 -3.95 6.20 14.16
CA LEU A 49 -4.90 7.11 13.50
C LEU A 49 -6.33 6.63 13.71
N THR A 50 -7.24 7.54 13.94
CA THR A 50 -8.69 7.31 13.91
C THR A 50 -9.20 7.33 12.47
N ASP A 51 -10.43 6.89 12.22
CA ASP A 51 -11.04 6.97 10.88
C ASP A 51 -11.24 8.42 10.44
N GLU A 52 -11.44 9.34 11.38
CA GLU A 52 -11.52 10.76 11.10
C GLU A 52 -10.18 11.34 10.64
N ASP A 53 -9.10 10.95 11.29
CA ASP A 53 -7.73 11.30 10.87
C ASP A 53 -7.43 10.79 9.46
N ARG A 54 -7.94 9.63 9.08
CA ARG A 54 -7.71 9.03 7.76
C ARG A 54 -8.53 9.64 6.64
N ARG A 55 -9.62 10.32 6.93
CA ARG A 55 -10.55 10.86 5.91
C ARG A 55 -9.86 11.73 4.87
N PRO A 56 -9.03 12.74 5.24
CA PRO A 56 -8.32 13.55 4.23
C PRO A 56 -7.32 12.74 3.41
N TRP A 57 -6.65 11.76 4.01
CA TRP A 57 -5.74 10.85 3.32
C TRP A 57 -6.48 9.98 2.29
N ILE A 58 -7.61 9.38 2.65
CA ILE A 58 -8.46 8.61 1.74
C ILE A 58 -8.91 9.48 0.56
N GLN A 59 -9.30 10.73 0.82
CA GLN A 59 -9.69 11.67 -0.23
C GLN A 59 -8.53 11.99 -1.17
N ALA A 60 -7.31 12.16 -0.65
CA ALA A 60 -6.13 12.41 -1.46
C ALA A 60 -5.80 11.21 -2.37
N LEU A 61 -5.84 9.98 -1.85
CA LEU A 61 -5.64 8.77 -2.65
C LEU A 61 -6.69 8.65 -3.77
N ARG A 62 -7.97 8.84 -3.44
CA ARG A 62 -9.04 8.81 -4.45
C ARG A 62 -8.85 9.85 -5.54
N ARG A 63 -8.46 11.07 -5.17
CA ARG A 63 -8.19 12.14 -6.12
C ARG A 63 -7.07 11.76 -7.09
N SER A 64 -5.95 11.24 -6.57
CA SER A 64 -4.85 10.79 -7.43
C SER A 64 -5.28 9.70 -8.40
N ILE A 65 -6.06 8.70 -7.94
CA ILE A 65 -6.58 7.63 -8.81
C ILE A 65 -7.49 8.24 -9.90
N ALA A 66 -8.42 9.12 -9.52
CA ALA A 66 -9.34 9.75 -10.46
C ALA A 66 -8.59 10.56 -11.54
N GLU A 67 -7.65 11.40 -11.12
CA GLU A 67 -6.82 12.22 -12.03
C GLU A 67 -6.03 11.35 -13.03
N TRP A 68 -5.43 10.25 -12.57
CA TRP A 68 -4.71 9.35 -13.47
C TRP A 68 -5.61 8.66 -14.47
N LEU A 69 -6.80 8.22 -14.04
CA LEU A 69 -7.75 7.57 -14.94
C LEU A 69 -8.35 8.53 -15.95
N GLU A 70 -8.68 9.75 -15.53
CA GLU A 70 -9.19 10.82 -16.42
C GLU A 70 -8.16 11.24 -17.48
N GLN A 71 -6.88 11.22 -17.13
CA GLN A 71 -5.77 11.55 -18.03
C GLN A 71 -5.23 10.32 -18.79
N GLU A 72 -5.89 9.18 -18.70
CA GLU A 72 -5.48 7.91 -19.32
C GLU A 72 -4.04 7.47 -18.92
N MET A 73 -3.56 7.93 -17.76
CA MET A 73 -2.23 7.58 -17.26
C MET A 73 -2.26 6.24 -16.53
N ASN A 74 -1.12 5.55 -16.60
CA ASN A 74 -0.88 4.35 -15.83
C ASN A 74 -0.04 4.69 -14.60
N ALA A 75 -0.40 4.09 -13.44
CA ALA A 75 0.27 4.38 -12.17
C ALA A 75 0.36 3.16 -11.26
N VAL A 76 1.33 3.19 -10.36
CA VAL A 76 1.48 2.29 -9.21
C VAL A 76 1.31 3.10 -7.94
N LEU A 77 0.37 2.68 -7.10
CA LEU A 77 0.10 3.27 -5.79
C LEU A 77 0.43 2.26 -4.70
N THR A 78 1.18 2.65 -3.69
CA THR A 78 1.38 1.83 -2.49
C THR A 78 0.63 2.44 -1.31
N CYS A 79 -0.13 1.64 -0.56
CA CYS A 79 -0.82 2.10 0.65
C CYS A 79 -1.19 0.92 1.55
N SER A 80 -1.48 1.17 2.82
CA SER A 80 -1.80 0.09 3.75
C SER A 80 -3.16 -0.56 3.48
N LEU A 81 -4.24 0.20 3.33
CA LEU A 81 -5.63 -0.24 3.05
C LEU A 81 -6.08 -1.50 3.83
N LEU A 82 -5.80 -1.51 5.13
CA LEU A 82 -5.87 -2.71 5.97
C LEU A 82 -7.29 -3.26 6.14
N THR A 83 -8.29 -2.38 6.26
CA THR A 83 -9.68 -2.80 6.45
C THR A 83 -10.45 -2.84 5.14
N HIS A 84 -11.51 -3.64 5.09
CA HIS A 84 -12.45 -3.65 3.96
C HIS A 84 -13.05 -2.26 3.72
N ALA A 85 -13.42 -1.56 4.80
CA ALA A 85 -13.96 -0.21 4.72
C ALA A 85 -13.00 0.78 4.04
N HIS A 86 -11.69 0.73 4.37
CA HIS A 86 -10.68 1.57 3.72
C HIS A 86 -10.54 1.24 2.23
N ARG A 87 -10.54 -0.06 1.86
CA ARG A 87 -10.49 -0.49 0.46
C ARG A 87 -11.69 0.03 -0.33
N VAL A 88 -12.89 -0.15 0.19
CA VAL A 88 -14.11 0.38 -0.43
C VAL A 88 -14.04 1.90 -0.55
N ALA A 89 -13.64 2.59 0.52
CA ALA A 89 -13.57 4.05 0.52
C ALA A 89 -12.59 4.61 -0.52
N VAL A 90 -11.51 3.90 -0.84
CA VAL A 90 -10.51 4.35 -1.83
C VAL A 90 -10.81 3.84 -3.23
N LEU A 91 -11.24 2.58 -3.39
CA LEU A 91 -11.24 1.88 -4.68
C LEU A 91 -12.61 1.76 -5.35
N ALA A 92 -13.72 1.86 -4.61
CA ALA A 92 -15.05 1.67 -5.18
C ALA A 92 -15.35 2.65 -6.31
N GLY A 93 -15.87 2.12 -7.41
CA GLY A 93 -16.24 2.86 -8.60
C GLY A 93 -15.11 2.99 -9.64
N TYR A 94 -13.95 2.38 -9.39
CA TYR A 94 -12.82 2.40 -10.33
C TYR A 94 -12.55 1.04 -11.01
N GLU A 95 -13.36 0.01 -10.73
CA GLU A 95 -13.29 -1.27 -11.44
C GLU A 95 -13.77 -1.10 -12.91
N PRO A 96 -13.16 -1.73 -13.88
CA PRO A 96 -12.03 -2.66 -13.84
C PRO A 96 -10.65 -2.01 -13.96
N HIS A 97 -10.56 -0.68 -13.87
CA HIS A 97 -9.33 0.08 -14.16
C HIS A 97 -8.30 0.03 -13.04
N VAL A 98 -8.71 -0.34 -11.82
CA VAL A 98 -7.83 -0.51 -10.67
C VAL A 98 -7.62 -1.99 -10.37
N LYS A 99 -6.36 -2.39 -10.21
CA LYS A 99 -5.96 -3.75 -9.86
C LYS A 99 -5.34 -3.75 -8.46
N LEU A 100 -5.86 -4.60 -7.57
CA LEU A 100 -5.38 -4.70 -6.20
C LEU A 100 -4.42 -5.88 -6.05
N VAL A 101 -3.24 -5.60 -5.49
CA VAL A 101 -2.22 -6.58 -5.11
C VAL A 101 -2.08 -6.56 -3.59
N TYR A 102 -2.21 -7.69 -2.95
CA TYR A 102 -1.97 -7.85 -1.52
C TYR A 102 -0.63 -8.53 -1.27
N LEU A 103 0.31 -7.82 -0.68
CA LEU A 103 1.56 -8.38 -0.20
C LEU A 103 1.33 -8.99 1.19
N GLN A 104 1.02 -10.29 1.19
CA GLN A 104 0.79 -11.05 2.40
C GLN A 104 2.11 -11.35 3.09
N ALA A 105 2.26 -10.89 4.32
CA ALA A 105 3.45 -11.12 5.12
C ALA A 105 3.07 -11.81 6.43
N SER A 106 3.79 -12.88 6.78
CA SER A 106 3.71 -13.43 8.13
C SER A 106 4.22 -12.40 9.13
N HIS A 107 3.69 -12.38 10.36
CA HIS A 107 4.05 -11.39 11.39
C HIS A 107 5.59 -11.25 11.60
N ALA A 108 6.33 -12.34 11.49
CA ALA A 108 7.78 -12.36 11.71
C ALA A 108 8.58 -11.58 10.66
N LEU A 109 8.15 -11.57 9.41
CA LEU A 109 8.89 -10.96 8.30
C LEU A 109 8.90 -9.42 8.38
N PRO A 110 7.76 -8.72 8.52
CA PRO A 110 7.74 -7.28 8.69
C PRO A 110 8.48 -6.84 9.95
N HIS A 111 8.32 -7.56 11.05
CA HIS A 111 9.03 -7.28 12.30
C HIS A 111 10.56 -7.28 12.09
N LYS A 112 11.11 -8.33 11.46
CA LYS A 112 12.54 -8.44 11.13
C LYS A 112 13.01 -7.28 10.23
N ARG A 113 12.22 -6.92 9.22
CA ARG A 113 12.56 -5.82 8.29
C ARG A 113 12.52 -4.45 8.96
N LEU A 114 11.56 -4.22 9.85
CA LEU A 114 11.45 -2.95 10.56
C LEU A 114 12.52 -2.78 11.64
N THR A 115 12.88 -3.84 12.36
CA THR A 115 13.96 -3.80 13.35
C THR A 115 15.35 -3.64 12.72
N ALA A 116 15.55 -4.11 11.49
CA ALA A 116 16.79 -3.92 10.75
C ALA A 116 16.98 -2.48 10.21
N ARG A 117 15.90 -1.68 10.14
CA ARG A 117 16.00 -0.25 9.81
C ARG A 117 16.39 0.52 11.05
N THR A 118 17.64 0.94 11.14
CA THR A 118 18.16 1.76 12.25
C THR A 118 17.32 3.03 12.46
N GLY A 119 16.73 3.19 13.65
CA GLY A 119 16.05 4.42 14.07
C GLY A 119 14.53 4.35 14.28
N HIS A 120 13.87 3.20 14.17
CA HIS A 120 12.40 3.12 14.21
C HIS A 120 11.83 2.24 15.34
N PHE A 121 11.94 2.70 16.60
CA PHE A 121 11.12 2.13 17.69
C PHE A 121 9.61 2.32 17.44
N ALA A 122 9.21 3.38 16.74
CA ALA A 122 7.82 3.62 16.33
C ALA A 122 7.30 2.58 15.32
N GLY A 123 8.18 1.94 14.55
CA GLY A 123 7.79 1.01 13.49
C GLY A 123 7.17 -0.30 13.98
N VAL A 124 7.62 -0.84 15.12
CA VAL A 124 7.13 -2.13 15.64
C VAL A 124 5.74 -2.00 16.26
N GLY A 125 5.50 -0.97 17.07
CA GLY A 125 4.17 -0.71 17.64
C GLY A 125 3.12 -0.40 16.55
N LEU A 126 3.51 0.29 15.49
CA LEU A 126 2.66 0.52 14.33
C LEU A 126 2.34 -0.80 13.61
N LEU A 127 3.32 -1.70 13.46
CA LEU A 127 3.10 -3.00 12.84
C LEU A 127 2.06 -3.83 13.60
N GLU A 128 2.18 -3.93 14.93
CA GLU A 128 1.24 -4.71 15.74
C GLU A 128 -0.19 -4.17 15.60
N SER A 129 -0.35 -2.86 15.67
CA SER A 129 -1.66 -2.24 15.47
C SER A 129 -2.22 -2.44 14.06
N GLN A 130 -1.36 -2.44 13.03
CA GLN A 130 -1.76 -2.70 11.66
C GLN A 130 -2.13 -4.16 11.43
N MET A 131 -1.39 -5.10 12.00
CA MET A 131 -1.70 -6.53 11.89
C MET A 131 -3.02 -6.88 12.61
N ALA A 132 -3.33 -6.22 13.74
CA ALA A 132 -4.59 -6.40 14.44
C ALA A 132 -5.80 -5.86 13.65
N LEU A 133 -5.59 -4.85 12.79
CA LEU A 133 -6.63 -4.25 11.95
C LEU A 133 -6.76 -4.92 10.57
N LEU A 134 -5.81 -5.77 10.20
CA LEU A 134 -5.74 -6.33 8.85
C LEU A 134 -6.90 -7.31 8.59
N GLU A 135 -7.76 -6.93 7.67
CA GLU A 135 -8.78 -7.78 7.06
C GLU A 135 -8.27 -8.18 5.67
N GLU A 136 -7.95 -9.46 5.49
CA GLU A 136 -7.42 -9.93 4.20
C GLU A 136 -8.43 -9.70 3.06
N PRO A 137 -7.98 -9.18 1.91
CA PRO A 137 -8.89 -8.94 0.79
C PRO A 137 -9.27 -10.25 0.08
N THR A 138 -10.54 -10.39 -0.28
CA THR A 138 -11.06 -11.56 -1.03
C THR A 138 -10.86 -11.44 -2.55
N HIS A 139 -10.71 -10.22 -3.06
CA HIS A 139 -10.60 -9.91 -4.48
C HIS A 139 -9.30 -9.14 -4.77
N ALA A 140 -8.16 -9.79 -4.55
CA ALA A 140 -6.84 -9.24 -4.84
C ALA A 140 -5.90 -10.33 -5.38
N LEU A 141 -4.89 -9.93 -6.13
CA LEU A 141 -3.74 -10.79 -6.38
C LEU A 141 -2.93 -10.89 -5.09
N THR A 142 -3.04 -12.01 -4.39
CA THR A 142 -2.29 -12.23 -3.14
C THR A 142 -0.93 -12.83 -3.44
N LEU A 143 0.12 -12.18 -2.96
CA LEU A 143 1.52 -12.58 -3.14
C LEU A 143 2.23 -12.70 -1.80
N ASP A 144 3.02 -13.76 -1.64
CA ASP A 144 3.85 -13.96 -0.46
C ASP A 144 5.01 -12.94 -0.44
N ALA A 145 4.96 -12.01 0.50
CA ALA A 145 5.95 -10.94 0.67
C ALA A 145 7.36 -11.43 1.08
N SER A 146 7.53 -12.73 1.37
CA SER A 146 8.85 -13.32 1.63
C SER A 146 9.68 -13.52 0.35
N GLN A 147 9.04 -13.54 -0.81
CA GLN A 147 9.70 -13.69 -2.10
C GLN A 147 10.55 -12.45 -2.45
N ALA A 148 11.52 -12.65 -3.33
CA ALA A 148 12.35 -11.56 -3.84
C ALA A 148 11.47 -10.54 -4.62
N PRO A 149 11.74 -9.22 -4.49
CA PRO A 149 10.96 -8.18 -5.16
C PRO A 149 10.82 -8.39 -6.67
N GLU A 150 11.89 -8.84 -7.34
CA GLU A 150 11.93 -9.12 -8.77
C GLU A 150 10.90 -10.18 -9.17
N ARG A 151 10.75 -11.21 -8.33
CA ARG A 151 9.77 -12.29 -8.56
C ARG A 151 8.35 -11.81 -8.38
N LEU A 152 8.11 -10.96 -7.38
CA LEU A 152 6.81 -10.34 -7.15
C LEU A 152 6.42 -9.45 -8.33
N VAL A 153 7.33 -8.60 -8.80
CA VAL A 153 7.13 -7.74 -9.97
C VAL A 153 6.82 -8.57 -11.21
N GLN A 154 7.60 -9.63 -11.47
CA GLN A 154 7.37 -10.50 -12.61
C GLN A 154 5.99 -11.18 -12.55
N THR A 155 5.58 -11.64 -11.37
CA THR A 155 4.25 -12.25 -11.18
C THR A 155 3.13 -11.25 -11.46
N ILE A 156 3.25 -10.00 -10.97
CA ILE A 156 2.28 -8.93 -11.23
C ILE A 156 2.17 -8.67 -12.73
N ARG A 157 3.29 -8.51 -13.41
CA ARG A 157 3.35 -8.26 -14.85
C ARG A 157 2.71 -9.39 -15.65
N ASN A 158 3.05 -10.63 -15.34
CA ASN A 158 2.49 -11.80 -16.03
C ASN A 158 0.98 -11.93 -15.82
N THR A 159 0.47 -11.57 -14.64
CA THR A 159 -0.96 -11.68 -14.32
C THR A 159 -1.83 -10.79 -15.22
N TRP A 160 -1.33 -9.62 -15.60
CA TRP A 160 -2.07 -8.65 -16.41
C TRP A 160 -1.44 -8.35 -17.77
N ASN A 161 -0.46 -9.16 -18.23
CA ASN A 161 0.26 -9.02 -19.52
C ASN A 161 0.86 -7.61 -19.72
N LEU A 162 1.63 -7.14 -18.73
CA LEU A 162 2.26 -5.81 -18.72
C LEU A 162 3.70 -5.82 -19.19
#